data_dae61b2e174d8a94009f8839306c3682
#
_entry.id   dae61b2e174d8a94009f8839306c3682
#
_cell.length_a   1.000
_cell.length_b   1.000
_cell.length_c   1.000
_cell.angle_alpha   90.00
_cell.angle_beta   90.00
_cell.angle_gamma   90.00
#
_symmetry.space_group_name_H-M   'P 1'
#
loop_
_entity.id
_entity.type
_entity.pdbx_description
1 polymer ?
#
loop_
_entity_poly.entity_id
_entity_poly.type
_entity_poly.pdbx_seq_one_letter_code
_entity_poly.pdbx_strand_id
1 'polypeptide(L)'
;MGNVSFGANIEFVRHADKSFEWGMAKAAELGFEYVEPMVHLGRQLLSEAGYFHSVSMLDDPWRVRRAAEENGLRISALSAHSPLCHPEISTDYLRQAVRFANECGAPFVITDDGTRRPAWATERENRTLMRYVLEAATAACAERNVTIALETHGLYTSTPEHLASTLALVDSPKLAINFDTGNAFLNGNDPYEWLESVIDRTVHVHAKDISEQNAALYRGKVHGMLGCACGDGVLDWRRILEICESASHDLVLSVECDTVDDAARSLEHLSALKSRV
;
A
#
# COMPACT_ATOMS: atom_id res chain seq x y z
N MET A 1 -4.16 -21.55 -7.28
CA MET A 1 -3.07 -20.97 -6.50
C MET A 1 -2.48 -19.86 -7.32
N GLY A 2 -2.41 -18.67 -6.76
CA GLY A 2 -1.84 -17.50 -7.41
C GLY A 2 -0.30 -17.51 -7.34
N ASN A 3 0.35 -16.77 -8.26
CA ASN A 3 1.77 -16.55 -8.17
C ASN A 3 2.04 -15.34 -7.24
N VAL A 4 3.03 -15.45 -6.37
CA VAL A 4 3.51 -14.37 -5.51
C VAL A 4 4.78 -13.79 -6.11
N SER A 5 4.78 -12.50 -6.40
CA SER A 5 5.97 -11.75 -6.86
C SER A 5 6.39 -10.71 -5.82
N PHE A 6 7.64 -10.26 -5.90
CA PHE A 6 8.17 -9.28 -4.95
C PHE A 6 8.36 -7.91 -5.61
N GLY A 7 7.89 -6.90 -4.91
CA GLY A 7 8.03 -5.49 -5.28
C GLY A 7 8.69 -4.68 -4.16
N ALA A 8 9.06 -3.46 -4.47
CA ALA A 8 9.56 -2.48 -3.50
C ALA A 8 8.66 -1.25 -3.47
N ASN A 9 8.10 -0.93 -2.31
CA ASN A 9 7.59 0.41 -2.07
C ASN A 9 8.77 1.39 -2.03
N ILE A 10 8.69 2.48 -2.78
CA ILE A 10 9.83 3.42 -2.94
C ILE A 10 10.16 4.18 -1.64
N GLU A 11 9.44 3.97 -0.57
CA GLU A 11 9.79 4.52 0.74
C GLU A 11 11.18 4.11 1.25
N PHE A 12 11.71 2.98 0.82
CA PHE A 12 13.04 2.51 1.24
C PHE A 12 14.19 3.49 0.91
N VAL A 13 13.97 4.47 0.03
CA VAL A 13 14.95 5.54 -0.27
C VAL A 13 14.73 6.82 0.54
N ARG A 14 13.73 6.87 1.41
CA ARG A 14 13.36 8.06 2.20
C ARG A 14 14.56 8.70 2.90
N HIS A 15 15.35 7.90 3.61
CA HIS A 15 16.51 8.36 4.35
C HIS A 15 17.79 8.44 3.50
N ALA A 16 17.75 8.00 2.25
CA ALA A 16 18.86 8.16 1.33
C ALA A 16 18.90 9.56 0.68
N ASP A 17 17.84 10.36 0.85
CA ASP A 17 17.73 11.71 0.28
C ASP A 17 17.99 11.72 -1.23
N LYS A 18 17.36 10.77 -1.95
CA LYS A 18 17.56 10.53 -3.38
C LYS A 18 16.28 10.75 -4.17
N SER A 19 16.43 10.95 -5.47
CA SER A 19 15.31 11.13 -6.39
C SER A 19 14.52 9.84 -6.64
N PHE A 20 13.33 10.00 -7.19
CA PHE A 20 12.50 8.89 -7.66
C PHE A 20 13.25 7.98 -8.64
N GLU A 21 13.94 8.54 -9.63
CA GLU A 21 14.68 7.77 -10.64
C GLU A 21 15.83 6.96 -10.03
N TRP A 22 16.49 7.51 -9.03
CA TRP A 22 17.50 6.75 -8.27
C TRP A 22 16.88 5.58 -7.52
N GLY A 23 15.70 5.78 -6.92
CA GLY A 23 14.94 4.72 -6.25
C GLY A 23 14.57 3.58 -7.22
N MET A 24 14.11 3.92 -8.42
CA MET A 24 13.79 2.94 -9.47
C MET A 24 15.04 2.11 -9.87
N ALA A 25 16.13 2.78 -10.17
CA ALA A 25 17.40 2.12 -10.52
C ALA A 25 17.91 1.21 -9.38
N LYS A 26 17.76 1.68 -8.13
CA LYS A 26 18.17 0.91 -6.96
C LYS A 26 17.29 -0.33 -6.73
N ALA A 27 15.97 -0.23 -6.90
CA ALA A 27 15.08 -1.38 -6.83
C ALA A 27 15.45 -2.47 -7.87
N ALA A 28 15.75 -2.07 -9.10
CA ALA A 28 16.22 -2.98 -10.14
C ALA A 28 17.60 -3.58 -9.80
N GLU A 29 18.55 -2.79 -9.30
CA GLU A 29 19.87 -3.27 -8.86
C GLU A 29 19.76 -4.32 -7.75
N LEU A 30 18.80 -4.16 -6.82
CA LEU A 30 18.54 -5.11 -5.76
C LEU A 30 17.86 -6.40 -6.27
N GLY A 31 17.26 -6.40 -7.46
CA GLY A 31 16.62 -7.56 -8.06
C GLY A 31 15.11 -7.64 -7.88
N PHE A 32 14.44 -6.57 -7.49
CA PHE A 32 12.98 -6.51 -7.47
C PHE A 32 12.40 -6.60 -8.89
N GLU A 33 11.21 -7.20 -9.02
CA GLU A 33 10.48 -7.26 -10.28
C GLU A 33 9.47 -6.11 -10.42
N TYR A 34 8.98 -5.63 -9.29
CA TYR A 34 7.95 -4.60 -9.21
C TYR A 34 8.39 -3.44 -8.33
N VAL A 35 7.76 -2.29 -8.58
CA VAL A 35 7.88 -1.09 -7.74
C VAL A 35 6.52 -0.49 -7.47
N GLU A 36 6.42 0.18 -6.34
CA GLU A 36 5.25 0.93 -5.91
C GLU A 36 5.63 2.38 -5.67
N PRO A 37 5.45 3.26 -6.67
CA PRO A 37 5.68 4.68 -6.52
C PRO A 37 4.70 5.34 -5.55
N MET A 38 5.19 6.29 -4.77
CA MET A 38 4.37 7.22 -4.01
C MET A 38 4.04 8.44 -4.85
N VAL A 39 2.80 8.92 -4.75
CA VAL A 39 2.34 10.10 -5.47
C VAL A 39 1.80 11.17 -4.54
N HIS A 40 1.86 12.41 -5.00
CA HIS A 40 1.28 13.57 -4.33
C HIS A 40 0.65 14.52 -5.34
N LEU A 41 -0.22 15.43 -4.90
CA LEU A 41 -0.85 16.42 -5.77
C LEU A 41 -0.17 17.79 -5.60
N GLY A 42 0.52 18.21 -6.64
CA GLY A 42 1.25 19.47 -6.66
C GLY A 42 2.33 19.53 -5.57
N ARG A 43 2.23 20.50 -4.68
CA ARG A 43 3.13 20.67 -3.53
C ARG A 43 2.51 20.19 -2.21
N GLN A 44 1.29 19.69 -2.26
CA GLN A 44 0.58 19.19 -1.08
C GLN A 44 1.00 17.74 -0.84
N LEU A 45 1.66 17.51 0.26
CA LEU A 45 1.94 16.18 0.79
C LEU A 45 0.78 15.80 1.69
N LEU A 46 0.04 14.76 1.34
CA LEU A 46 -1.10 14.29 2.14
C LEU A 46 -0.66 13.22 3.15
N SER A 47 0.52 12.64 2.96
CA SER A 47 1.18 11.78 3.94
C SER A 47 2.57 12.32 4.29
N GLU A 48 3.12 11.89 5.41
CA GLU A 48 4.48 12.24 5.84
C GLU A 48 5.57 11.65 4.93
N ALA A 49 5.20 10.74 4.05
CA ALA A 49 6.09 9.98 3.19
C ALA A 49 6.45 10.70 1.86
N GLY A 50 5.98 11.89 1.63
CA GLY A 50 6.16 12.58 0.35
C GLY A 50 7.37 13.47 0.32
N TYR A 51 8.54 12.94 0.05
CA TYR A 51 9.76 13.71 -0.16
C TYR A 51 10.29 13.59 -1.59
N PHE A 52 11.59 13.65 -1.78
CA PHE A 52 12.29 13.64 -3.07
C PHE A 52 12.01 12.41 -3.93
N HIS A 53 11.63 11.31 -3.33
CA HIS A 53 11.29 10.05 -3.99
C HIS A 53 9.82 9.95 -4.44
N SER A 54 8.97 10.88 -4.04
CA SER A 54 7.56 10.89 -4.47
C SER A 54 7.37 11.65 -5.78
N VAL A 55 6.34 11.29 -6.54
CA VAL A 55 6.03 11.86 -7.85
C VAL A 55 4.80 12.74 -7.77
N SER A 56 4.89 13.95 -8.32
CA SER A 56 3.72 14.82 -8.46
C SER A 56 2.78 14.28 -9.54
N MET A 57 1.50 14.15 -9.21
CA MET A 57 0.47 13.80 -10.21
C MET A 57 0.16 14.93 -11.19
N LEU A 58 0.82 16.09 -11.07
CA LEU A 58 0.83 17.15 -12.09
C LEU A 58 1.92 16.96 -13.14
N ASP A 59 2.88 16.04 -12.88
CA ASP A 59 3.90 15.67 -13.84
C ASP A 59 3.35 14.71 -14.91
N ASP A 60 4.17 14.44 -15.94
CA ASP A 60 3.86 13.47 -16.98
C ASP A 60 3.87 12.03 -16.42
N PRO A 61 2.75 11.31 -16.41
CA PRO A 61 2.70 9.94 -15.93
C PRO A 61 3.57 8.97 -16.76
N TRP A 62 3.82 9.28 -18.03
CA TRP A 62 4.73 8.52 -18.88
C TRP A 62 6.18 8.55 -18.42
N ARG A 63 6.57 9.57 -17.65
CA ARG A 63 7.88 9.61 -16.99
C ARG A 63 8.05 8.45 -16.01
N VAL A 64 7.01 8.19 -15.21
CA VAL A 64 7.00 7.09 -14.22
C VAL A 64 7.07 5.75 -14.95
N ARG A 65 6.25 5.58 -15.98
CA ARG A 65 6.23 4.38 -16.80
C ARG A 65 7.58 4.12 -17.46
N ARG A 66 8.15 5.11 -18.14
CA ARG A 66 9.47 4.98 -18.78
C ARG A 66 10.58 4.64 -17.77
N ALA A 67 10.58 5.29 -16.60
CA ALA A 67 11.56 5.00 -15.55
C ALA A 67 11.49 3.54 -15.07
N ALA A 68 10.29 2.96 -14.98
CA ALA A 68 10.13 1.54 -14.68
C ALA A 68 10.63 0.65 -15.84
N GLU A 69 10.14 0.89 -17.06
CA GLU A 69 10.48 0.09 -18.25
C GLU A 69 11.99 0.10 -18.55
N GLU A 70 12.66 1.27 -18.46
CA GLU A 70 14.12 1.42 -18.66
C GLU A 70 14.95 0.65 -17.64
N ASN A 71 14.41 0.38 -16.46
CA ASN A 71 15.03 -0.43 -15.43
C ASN A 71 14.52 -1.89 -15.41
N GLY A 72 13.69 -2.31 -16.36
CA GLY A 72 13.13 -3.65 -16.42
C GLY A 72 12.10 -3.97 -15.34
N LEU A 73 11.54 -2.93 -14.71
CA LEU A 73 10.56 -3.04 -13.63
C LEU A 73 9.12 -2.90 -14.13
N ARG A 74 8.19 -3.47 -13.37
CA ARG A 74 6.74 -3.27 -13.53
C ARG A 74 6.21 -2.48 -12.35
N ILE A 75 5.16 -1.68 -12.56
CA ILE A 75 4.52 -0.94 -11.48
C ILE A 75 3.43 -1.82 -10.88
N SER A 76 3.53 -2.12 -9.58
CA SER A 76 2.53 -2.94 -8.87
C SER A 76 1.31 -2.14 -8.45
N ALA A 77 1.51 -0.93 -7.96
CA ALA A 77 0.48 -0.01 -7.49
C ALA A 77 1.02 1.42 -7.44
N LEU A 78 0.14 2.38 -7.17
CA LEU A 78 0.52 3.72 -6.71
C LEU A 78 0.06 3.92 -5.27
N SER A 79 0.97 4.30 -4.40
CA SER A 79 0.68 4.72 -3.03
C SER A 79 0.15 6.16 -3.05
N ALA A 80 -1.15 6.33 -2.79
CA ALA A 80 -1.89 7.59 -2.92
C ALA A 80 -2.81 7.81 -1.70
N HIS A 81 -2.21 7.92 -0.53
CA HIS A 81 -2.93 8.07 0.72
C HIS A 81 -3.67 9.41 0.81
N SER A 82 -4.90 9.38 1.28
CA SER A 82 -5.71 10.58 1.44
C SER A 82 -6.74 10.42 2.57
N PRO A 83 -7.06 11.50 3.31
CA PRO A 83 -8.00 11.43 4.43
C PRO A 83 -9.45 11.30 3.93
N LEU A 84 -9.98 10.08 3.82
CA LEU A 84 -11.30 9.78 3.22
C LEU A 84 -12.48 10.52 3.88
N CYS A 85 -12.34 10.97 5.14
CA CYS A 85 -13.34 11.80 5.80
C CYS A 85 -13.33 13.29 5.37
N HIS A 86 -12.46 13.66 4.41
CA HIS A 86 -12.31 15.01 3.87
C HIS A 86 -12.57 15.06 2.36
N PRO A 87 -13.85 14.99 1.91
CA PRO A 87 -14.19 14.95 0.49
C PRO A 87 -13.63 16.10 -0.33
N GLU A 88 -13.48 17.28 0.29
CA GLU A 88 -12.90 18.48 -0.32
C GLU A 88 -11.44 18.34 -0.74
N ILE A 89 -10.75 17.33 -0.18
CA ILE A 89 -9.37 16.98 -0.52
C ILE A 89 -9.36 15.69 -1.34
N SER A 90 -9.95 14.63 -0.77
CA SER A 90 -9.73 13.25 -1.23
C SER A 90 -10.45 12.92 -2.53
N THR A 91 -11.57 13.58 -2.84
CA THR A 91 -12.34 13.29 -4.07
C THR A 91 -11.53 13.57 -5.33
N ASP A 92 -10.99 14.77 -5.45
CA ASP A 92 -10.20 15.14 -6.62
C ASP A 92 -8.83 14.47 -6.62
N TYR A 93 -8.23 14.30 -5.44
CA TYR A 93 -6.96 13.61 -5.28
C TYR A 93 -7.03 12.16 -5.80
N LEU A 94 -8.00 11.38 -5.36
CA LEU A 94 -8.13 9.98 -5.79
C LEU A 94 -8.55 9.84 -7.26
N ARG A 95 -9.40 10.74 -7.76
CA ARG A 95 -9.71 10.80 -9.20
C ARG A 95 -8.46 11.05 -10.04
N GLN A 96 -7.60 11.96 -9.57
CA GLN A 96 -6.34 12.25 -10.24
C GLN A 96 -5.39 11.05 -10.14
N ALA A 97 -5.31 10.38 -8.97
CA ALA A 97 -4.51 9.18 -8.77
C ALA A 97 -4.95 8.04 -9.70
N VAL A 98 -6.25 7.82 -9.86
CA VAL A 98 -6.79 6.81 -10.80
C VAL A 98 -6.41 7.12 -12.24
N ARG A 99 -6.50 8.38 -12.66
CA ARG A 99 -6.07 8.79 -14.01
C ARG A 99 -4.58 8.57 -14.22
N PHE A 100 -3.78 9.03 -13.27
CA PHE A 100 -2.33 8.89 -13.29
C PHE A 100 -1.90 7.41 -13.31
N ALA A 101 -2.53 6.57 -12.47
CA ALA A 101 -2.31 5.13 -12.44
C ALA A 101 -2.59 4.47 -13.80
N ASN A 102 -3.74 4.79 -14.41
CA ASN A 102 -4.09 4.27 -15.73
C ASN A 102 -3.05 4.63 -16.80
N GLU A 103 -2.55 5.87 -16.81
CA GLU A 103 -1.57 6.34 -17.78
C GLU A 103 -0.16 5.74 -17.55
N CYS A 104 0.28 5.61 -16.29
CA CYS A 104 1.58 5.00 -16.00
C CYS A 104 1.54 3.47 -16.00
N GLY A 105 0.35 2.85 -16.09
CA GLY A 105 0.19 1.39 -16.15
C GLY A 105 0.12 0.69 -14.79
N ALA A 106 -0.14 1.42 -13.71
CA ALA A 106 -0.37 0.84 -12.39
C ALA A 106 -1.81 0.27 -12.28
N PRO A 107 -1.99 -1.00 -11.89
CA PRO A 107 -3.31 -1.60 -11.78
C PRO A 107 -4.07 -1.19 -10.53
N PHE A 108 -3.39 -0.71 -9.50
CA PHE A 108 -3.99 -0.37 -8.22
C PHE A 108 -3.60 1.03 -7.75
N VAL A 109 -4.54 1.68 -7.08
CA VAL A 109 -4.31 2.90 -6.30
C VAL A 109 -4.56 2.55 -4.84
N ILE A 110 -3.52 2.58 -4.03
CA ILE A 110 -3.58 2.28 -2.60
C ILE A 110 -3.89 3.55 -1.85
N THR A 111 -4.85 3.48 -0.95
CA THR A 111 -5.23 4.57 -0.04
C THR A 111 -5.75 3.99 1.27
N ASP A 112 -5.80 4.83 2.28
CA ASP A 112 -6.39 4.53 3.58
C ASP A 112 -7.37 5.64 3.99
N ASP A 113 -8.02 5.50 5.15
CA ASP A 113 -8.90 6.53 5.68
C ASP A 113 -8.14 7.66 6.43
N GLY A 114 -6.84 7.48 6.65
CA GLY A 114 -6.02 8.40 7.42
C GLY A 114 -6.43 8.48 8.89
N THR A 115 -5.76 9.34 9.64
CA THR A 115 -6.06 9.60 11.05
C THR A 115 -6.85 10.87 11.27
N ARG A 116 -7.09 11.66 10.22
CA ARG A 116 -7.76 12.97 10.30
C ARG A 116 -9.26 12.83 10.11
N ARG A 117 -10.01 13.37 11.04
CA ARG A 117 -11.47 13.48 10.97
C ARG A 117 -11.88 14.92 11.16
N PRO A 118 -12.96 15.40 10.50
CA PRO A 118 -13.54 16.69 10.80
C PRO A 118 -13.99 16.73 12.26
N ALA A 119 -13.56 17.73 13.03
CA ALA A 119 -13.86 17.83 14.46
C ALA A 119 -15.38 17.97 14.77
N TRP A 120 -16.15 18.39 13.78
CA TRP A 120 -17.61 18.56 13.88
C TRP A 120 -18.40 17.30 13.52
N ALA A 121 -17.76 16.31 12.86
CA ALA A 121 -18.47 15.17 12.31
C ALA A 121 -18.66 14.05 13.35
N THR A 122 -19.87 13.53 13.40
CA THR A 122 -20.20 12.30 14.10
C THR A 122 -19.67 11.07 13.34
N GLU A 123 -19.66 9.91 13.98
CA GLU A 123 -19.28 8.65 13.35
C GLU A 123 -20.13 8.34 12.09
N ARG A 124 -21.43 8.59 12.16
CA ARG A 124 -22.33 8.42 11.01
C ARG A 124 -22.01 9.37 9.86
N GLU A 125 -21.67 10.61 10.17
CA GLU A 125 -21.27 11.59 9.17
C GLU A 125 -19.93 11.25 8.55
N ASN A 126 -18.94 10.83 9.33
CA ASN A 126 -17.67 10.35 8.81
C ASN A 126 -17.86 9.20 7.78
N ARG A 127 -18.71 8.22 8.10
CA ARG A 127 -19.04 7.12 7.16
C ARG A 127 -19.74 7.62 5.91
N THR A 128 -20.59 8.65 6.01
CA THR A 128 -21.24 9.27 4.85
C THR A 128 -20.21 10.00 3.97
N LEU A 129 -19.27 10.73 4.57
CA LEU A 129 -18.19 11.42 3.86
C LEU A 129 -17.28 10.42 3.14
N MET A 130 -16.86 9.35 3.82
CA MET A 130 -16.06 8.28 3.22
C MET A 130 -16.78 7.60 2.07
N ARG A 131 -18.08 7.28 2.22
CA ARG A 131 -18.87 6.71 1.13
C ARG A 131 -18.83 7.60 -0.10
N TYR A 132 -19.07 8.89 0.05
CA TYR A 132 -19.04 9.84 -1.06
C TYR A 132 -17.69 9.82 -1.81
N VAL A 133 -16.58 9.81 -1.07
CA VAL A 133 -15.24 9.76 -1.66
C VAL A 133 -15.00 8.44 -2.39
N LEU A 134 -15.34 7.31 -1.76
CA LEU A 134 -15.15 5.98 -2.35
C LEU A 134 -16.04 5.74 -3.57
N GLU A 135 -17.30 6.22 -3.57
CA GLU A 135 -18.17 6.19 -4.76
C GLU A 135 -17.55 6.97 -5.91
N ALA A 136 -17.03 8.18 -5.63
CA ALA A 136 -16.39 9.00 -6.64
C ALA A 136 -15.09 8.38 -7.20
N ALA A 137 -14.28 7.76 -6.33
CA ALA A 137 -13.04 7.10 -6.71
C ALA A 137 -13.30 5.82 -7.52
N THR A 138 -14.22 4.97 -7.08
CA THR A 138 -14.57 3.73 -7.79
C THR A 138 -15.28 4.01 -9.13
N ALA A 139 -16.11 5.07 -9.22
CA ALA A 139 -16.66 5.53 -10.47
C ALA A 139 -15.57 5.98 -11.46
N ALA A 140 -14.51 6.64 -10.98
CA ALA A 140 -13.37 7.00 -11.83
C ALA A 140 -12.63 5.78 -12.39
N CYS A 141 -12.70 4.63 -11.73
CA CYS A 141 -12.12 3.36 -12.15
C CYS A 141 -12.98 2.62 -13.21
N ALA A 142 -14.27 2.97 -13.40
CA ALA A 142 -15.22 2.16 -14.15
C ALA A 142 -14.78 1.86 -15.59
N GLU A 143 -14.16 2.84 -16.26
CA GLU A 143 -13.68 2.72 -17.65
C GLU A 143 -12.14 2.56 -17.73
N ARG A 144 -11.50 2.21 -16.63
CA ARG A 144 -10.05 2.10 -16.52
C ARG A 144 -9.65 0.76 -15.94
N ASN A 145 -8.47 0.30 -16.33
CA ASN A 145 -7.91 -0.92 -15.74
C ASN A 145 -7.22 -0.64 -14.40
N VAL A 146 -7.93 0.07 -13.51
CA VAL A 146 -7.46 0.47 -12.18
C VAL A 146 -8.50 0.06 -11.14
N THR A 147 -8.05 -0.30 -9.96
CA THR A 147 -8.88 -0.61 -8.79
C THR A 147 -8.35 0.13 -7.58
N ILE A 148 -9.24 0.66 -6.74
CA ILE A 148 -8.87 1.23 -5.43
C ILE A 148 -8.63 0.09 -4.46
N ALA A 149 -7.49 0.09 -3.79
CA ALA A 149 -7.16 -0.87 -2.74
C ALA A 149 -7.05 -0.14 -1.39
N LEU A 150 -7.97 -0.47 -0.45
CA LEU A 150 -7.92 0.08 0.90
C LEU A 150 -6.86 -0.64 1.71
N GLU A 151 -5.97 0.13 2.30
CA GLU A 151 -4.92 -0.39 3.18
C GLU A 151 -5.45 -0.65 4.60
N THR A 152 -4.93 -1.68 5.25
CA THR A 152 -5.16 -1.99 6.66
C THR A 152 -4.40 -1.04 7.60
N HIS A 153 -4.60 0.26 7.36
CA HIS A 153 -4.03 1.40 8.06
C HIS A 153 -5.14 2.39 8.44
N GLY A 154 -4.92 3.30 9.36
CA GLY A 154 -5.92 4.31 9.72
C GLY A 154 -6.90 3.84 10.80
N LEU A 155 -8.04 4.52 10.91
CA LEU A 155 -9.01 4.31 11.99
C LEU A 155 -10.16 3.38 11.59
N TYR A 156 -10.61 3.49 10.34
CA TYR A 156 -11.74 2.73 9.79
C TYR A 156 -11.32 1.49 9.02
N THR A 157 -10.03 1.20 8.98
CA THR A 157 -9.45 0.01 8.34
C THR A 157 -8.47 -0.73 9.25
N SER A 158 -8.44 -0.40 10.56
CA SER A 158 -7.47 -0.91 11.54
C SER A 158 -7.81 -2.28 12.14
N THR A 159 -9.05 -2.76 11.98
CA THR A 159 -9.48 -4.09 12.44
C THR A 159 -10.31 -4.79 11.37
N PRO A 160 -10.47 -6.13 11.44
CA PRO A 160 -11.33 -6.88 10.52
C PRO A 160 -12.74 -6.30 10.38
N GLU A 161 -13.38 -5.93 11.50
CA GLU A 161 -14.74 -5.39 11.53
C GLU A 161 -14.80 -3.98 10.93
N HIS A 162 -13.81 -3.14 11.23
CA HIS A 162 -13.71 -1.79 10.66
C HIS A 162 -13.52 -1.86 9.15
N LEU A 163 -12.55 -2.66 8.67
CA LEU A 163 -12.32 -2.84 7.25
C LEU A 163 -13.57 -3.37 6.54
N ALA A 164 -14.19 -4.43 7.06
CA ALA A 164 -15.41 -5.00 6.49
C ALA A 164 -16.54 -3.97 6.39
N SER A 165 -16.75 -3.17 7.45
CA SER A 165 -17.77 -2.11 7.46
C SER A 165 -17.46 -0.96 6.50
N THR A 166 -16.18 -0.66 6.28
CA THR A 166 -15.73 0.38 5.35
C THR A 166 -15.87 -0.08 3.90
N LEU A 167 -15.49 -1.31 3.60
CA LEU A 167 -15.71 -1.92 2.29
C LEU A 167 -17.20 -2.02 1.93
N ALA A 168 -18.08 -2.22 2.92
CA ALA A 168 -19.52 -2.27 2.72
C ALA A 168 -20.18 -0.91 2.45
N LEU A 169 -19.44 0.20 2.54
CA LEU A 169 -19.95 1.52 2.18
C LEU A 169 -20.26 1.64 0.69
N VAL A 170 -19.54 0.90 -0.16
CA VAL A 170 -19.68 0.95 -1.63
C VAL A 170 -19.67 -0.47 -2.19
N ASP A 171 -20.74 -0.83 -2.87
CA ASP A 171 -20.82 -2.09 -3.63
C ASP A 171 -20.18 -1.90 -5.01
N SER A 172 -18.88 -2.18 -5.11
CA SER A 172 -18.13 -2.01 -6.34
C SER A 172 -17.03 -3.06 -6.47
N PRO A 173 -16.89 -3.72 -7.65
CA PRO A 173 -15.75 -4.60 -7.93
C PRO A 173 -14.42 -3.82 -8.09
N LYS A 174 -14.50 -2.49 -8.09
CA LYS A 174 -13.34 -1.58 -8.14
C LYS A 174 -12.88 -1.13 -6.75
N LEU A 175 -13.31 -1.82 -5.69
CA LEU A 175 -12.88 -1.61 -4.31
C LEU A 175 -12.35 -2.92 -3.74
N ALA A 176 -11.06 -2.97 -3.44
CA ALA A 176 -10.33 -4.15 -2.98
C ALA A 176 -9.48 -3.81 -1.74
N ILE A 177 -8.61 -4.71 -1.36
CA ILE A 177 -7.76 -4.58 -0.16
C ILE A 177 -6.28 -4.55 -0.58
N ASN A 178 -5.52 -3.61 -0.02
CA ASN A 178 -4.09 -3.70 0.19
C ASN A 178 -3.85 -4.12 1.63
N PHE A 179 -3.33 -5.33 1.85
CA PHE A 179 -3.10 -5.82 3.21
C PHE A 179 -1.70 -5.48 3.68
N ASP A 180 -1.57 -4.60 4.67
CA ASP A 180 -0.31 -4.31 5.33
C ASP A 180 -0.13 -5.21 6.55
N THR A 181 0.85 -6.10 6.50
CA THR A 181 1.11 -7.11 7.51
C THR A 181 1.57 -6.51 8.84
N GLY A 182 2.43 -5.50 8.78
CA GLY A 182 2.97 -4.81 9.96
C GLY A 182 1.92 -3.93 10.65
N ASN A 183 1.13 -3.18 9.89
CA ASN A 183 0.06 -2.36 10.44
C ASN A 183 -1.05 -3.22 11.07
N ALA A 184 -1.41 -4.34 10.44
CA ALA A 184 -2.35 -5.30 11.01
C ALA A 184 -1.86 -5.81 12.38
N PHE A 185 -0.58 -6.17 12.48
CA PHE A 185 0.04 -6.59 13.75
C PHE A 185 0.09 -5.47 14.78
N LEU A 186 0.51 -4.25 14.39
CA LEU A 186 0.61 -3.09 15.28
C LEU A 186 -0.74 -2.66 15.85
N ASN A 187 -1.82 -2.80 15.07
CA ASN A 187 -3.19 -2.56 15.52
C ASN A 187 -3.70 -3.61 16.54
N GLY A 188 -2.88 -4.60 16.89
CA GLY A 188 -3.18 -5.61 17.89
C GLY A 188 -3.88 -6.87 17.37
N ASN A 189 -4.13 -6.95 16.06
CA ASN A 189 -4.77 -8.11 15.44
C ASN A 189 -3.80 -9.29 15.26
N ASP A 190 -4.34 -10.48 14.95
CA ASP A 190 -3.57 -11.58 14.36
C ASP A 190 -3.50 -11.33 12.84
N PRO A 191 -2.32 -11.00 12.28
CA PRO A 191 -2.21 -10.68 10.87
C PRO A 191 -2.45 -11.89 9.96
N TYR A 192 -2.24 -13.11 10.45
CA TYR A 192 -2.38 -14.33 9.66
C TYR A 192 -3.86 -14.70 9.50
N GLU A 193 -4.61 -14.78 10.60
CA GLU A 193 -6.04 -15.07 10.58
C GLU A 193 -6.80 -13.98 9.80
N TRP A 194 -6.39 -12.74 9.95
CA TRP A 194 -7.02 -11.65 9.22
C TRP A 194 -6.72 -11.71 7.72
N LEU A 195 -5.47 -11.87 7.31
CA LEU A 195 -5.10 -12.01 5.90
C LEU A 195 -5.82 -13.20 5.25
N GLU A 196 -5.83 -14.37 5.90
CA GLU A 196 -6.54 -15.55 5.42
C GLU A 196 -8.03 -15.28 5.19
N SER A 197 -8.68 -14.56 6.10
CA SER A 197 -10.12 -14.23 6.02
C SER A 197 -10.47 -13.26 4.88
N VAL A 198 -9.51 -12.48 4.38
CA VAL A 198 -9.72 -11.46 3.33
C VAL A 198 -8.95 -11.72 2.03
N ILE A 199 -8.25 -12.84 1.92
CA ILE A 199 -7.31 -13.12 0.84
C ILE A 199 -7.95 -13.02 -0.55
N ASP A 200 -9.18 -13.46 -0.72
CA ASP A 200 -9.92 -13.39 -2.00
C ASP A 200 -10.22 -11.96 -2.47
N ARG A 201 -10.16 -10.98 -1.56
CA ARG A 201 -10.34 -9.55 -1.86
C ARG A 201 -9.05 -8.76 -1.79
N THR A 202 -7.96 -9.37 -1.33
CA THR A 202 -6.64 -8.76 -1.25
C THR A 202 -5.99 -8.82 -2.63
N VAL A 203 -5.66 -7.66 -3.20
CA VAL A 203 -5.07 -7.55 -4.55
C VAL A 203 -3.60 -7.14 -4.52
N HIS A 204 -3.13 -6.68 -3.38
CA HIS A 204 -1.77 -6.24 -3.14
C HIS A 204 -1.45 -6.39 -1.65
N VAL A 205 -0.18 -6.57 -1.29
CA VAL A 205 0.26 -6.73 0.10
C VAL A 205 1.45 -5.81 0.36
N HIS A 206 1.37 -4.99 1.40
CA HIS A 206 2.57 -4.37 1.97
C HIS A 206 3.28 -5.38 2.87
N ALA A 207 4.45 -5.80 2.42
CA ALA A 207 5.33 -6.69 3.17
C ALA A 207 6.14 -5.84 4.16
N LYS A 208 5.57 -5.61 5.32
CA LYS A 208 6.14 -4.84 6.42
C LYS A 208 6.36 -5.72 7.63
N ASP A 209 7.60 -5.81 8.12
CA ASP A 209 7.92 -6.51 9.37
C ASP A 209 8.16 -5.51 10.50
N ILE A 210 7.94 -5.94 11.73
CA ILE A 210 8.06 -5.10 12.92
C ILE A 210 9.12 -5.67 13.84
N SER A 211 10.14 -4.87 14.18
CA SER A 211 11.19 -5.30 15.07
C SER A 211 10.65 -5.68 16.45
N GLU A 212 11.32 -6.60 17.16
CA GLU A 212 10.94 -7.02 18.52
C GLU A 212 10.78 -5.82 19.47
N GLN A 213 11.68 -4.83 19.36
CA GLN A 213 11.62 -3.62 20.16
C GLN A 213 10.35 -2.83 19.91
N ASN A 214 10.00 -2.60 18.63
CA ASN A 214 8.81 -1.85 18.25
C ASN A 214 7.53 -2.63 18.58
N ALA A 215 7.53 -3.94 18.40
CA ALA A 215 6.43 -4.81 18.80
C ALA A 215 6.12 -4.69 20.30
N ALA A 216 7.14 -4.74 21.16
CA ALA A 216 6.99 -4.61 22.60
C ALA A 216 6.49 -3.22 23.05
N LEU A 217 6.91 -2.16 22.35
CA LEU A 217 6.58 -0.79 22.72
C LEU A 217 5.21 -0.33 22.17
N TYR A 218 4.84 -0.74 20.96
CA TYR A 218 3.79 -0.06 20.18
C TYR A 218 2.61 -0.93 19.79
N ARG A 219 2.67 -2.27 19.87
CA ARG A 219 1.53 -3.13 19.51
C ARG A 219 0.28 -2.75 20.30
N GLY A 220 -0.82 -2.50 19.59
CA GLY A 220 -2.09 -2.04 20.14
C GLY A 220 -2.12 -0.57 20.57
N LYS A 221 -1.10 0.22 20.22
CA LYS A 221 -0.98 1.63 20.63
C LYS A 221 -0.82 2.62 19.48
N VAL A 222 -0.40 2.16 18.32
CA VAL A 222 -0.19 2.98 17.12
C VAL A 222 -0.82 2.33 15.91
N HIS A 223 -1.20 3.12 14.92
CA HIS A 223 -1.85 2.64 13.71
C HIS A 223 -0.88 2.36 12.56
N GLY A 224 0.35 2.75 12.67
CA GLY A 224 1.40 2.49 11.68
C GLY A 224 2.74 3.06 12.12
N MET A 225 3.80 2.49 11.59
CA MET A 225 5.18 2.97 11.70
C MET A 225 6.03 2.31 10.60
N LEU A 226 7.25 2.79 10.42
CA LEU A 226 8.20 2.20 9.48
C LEU A 226 8.56 0.76 9.90
N GLY A 227 8.67 -0.11 8.90
CA GLY A 227 9.07 -1.51 9.07
C GLY A 227 10.58 -1.69 9.17
N CYS A 228 10.99 -2.84 9.69
CA CYS A 228 12.34 -3.36 9.51
C CYS A 228 12.39 -4.34 8.33
N ALA A 229 13.56 -4.93 8.07
CA ALA A 229 13.67 -5.96 7.04
C ALA A 229 12.76 -7.15 7.35
N CYS A 230 12.07 -7.66 6.34
CA CYS A 230 11.28 -8.89 6.42
C CYS A 230 12.19 -10.05 6.85
N GLY A 231 11.84 -10.69 7.96
CA GLY A 231 12.63 -11.76 8.58
C GLY A 231 13.54 -11.32 9.75
N ASP A 232 13.71 -10.02 9.95
CA ASP A 232 14.42 -9.48 11.13
C ASP A 232 13.44 -9.05 12.24
N GLY A 233 12.15 -9.13 11.97
CA GLY A 233 11.09 -8.76 12.90
C GLY A 233 10.40 -9.97 13.52
N VAL A 234 9.14 -9.75 13.92
CA VAL A 234 8.35 -10.74 14.68
C VAL A 234 7.36 -11.52 13.82
N LEU A 235 7.24 -11.21 12.51
CA LEU A 235 6.26 -11.85 11.65
C LEU A 235 6.80 -13.15 11.03
N ASP A 236 5.92 -14.17 10.98
CA ASP A 236 6.22 -15.44 10.31
C ASP A 236 5.95 -15.32 8.81
N TRP A 237 7.00 -15.02 8.04
CA TRP A 237 6.94 -14.82 6.60
C TRP A 237 6.63 -16.09 5.82
N ARG A 238 6.96 -17.27 6.36
CA ARG A 238 6.55 -18.53 5.73
C ARG A 238 5.03 -18.64 5.73
N ARG A 239 4.39 -18.42 6.88
CA ARG A 239 2.92 -18.47 7.00
C ARG A 239 2.24 -17.41 6.13
N ILE A 240 2.80 -16.18 6.06
CA ILE A 240 2.28 -15.12 5.19
C ILE A 240 2.35 -15.55 3.72
N LEU A 241 3.47 -16.09 3.27
CA LEU A 241 3.63 -16.55 1.89
C LEU A 241 2.67 -17.70 1.56
N GLU A 242 2.52 -18.70 2.43
CA GLU A 242 1.57 -19.81 2.26
C GLU A 242 0.12 -19.30 2.09
N ILE A 243 -0.28 -18.30 2.90
CA ILE A 243 -1.62 -17.68 2.75
C ILE A 243 -1.72 -16.94 1.41
N CYS A 244 -0.73 -16.14 1.03
CA CYS A 244 -0.73 -15.42 -0.25
C CYS A 244 -0.75 -16.37 -1.46
N GLU A 245 -0.03 -17.49 -1.42
CA GLU A 245 -0.02 -18.50 -2.48
C GLU A 245 -1.34 -19.26 -2.58
N SER A 246 -2.15 -19.29 -1.51
CA SER A 246 -3.49 -19.88 -1.53
C SER A 246 -4.52 -19.04 -2.30
N ALA A 247 -4.22 -17.78 -2.58
CA ALA A 247 -5.10 -16.90 -3.37
C ALA A 247 -5.42 -17.51 -4.74
N SER A 248 -6.59 -17.18 -5.28
CA SER A 248 -7.01 -17.61 -6.62
C SER A 248 -6.43 -16.73 -7.75
N HIS A 249 -5.67 -15.69 -7.42
CA HIS A 249 -5.09 -14.70 -8.31
C HIS A 249 -3.66 -14.35 -7.87
N ASP A 250 -2.90 -13.75 -8.79
CA ASP A 250 -1.53 -13.33 -8.53
C ASP A 250 -1.48 -12.15 -7.57
N LEU A 251 -0.47 -12.15 -6.70
CA LEU A 251 -0.22 -11.10 -5.72
C LEU A 251 1.20 -10.56 -5.84
N VAL A 252 1.35 -9.25 -5.59
CA VAL A 252 2.64 -8.62 -5.36
C VAL A 252 2.76 -8.29 -3.87
N LEU A 253 3.81 -8.80 -3.25
CA LEU A 253 4.26 -8.38 -1.93
C LEU A 253 5.26 -7.24 -2.12
N SER A 254 4.81 -6.03 -1.85
CA SER A 254 5.61 -4.80 -1.94
C SER A 254 6.31 -4.57 -0.60
N VAL A 255 7.62 -4.75 -0.57
CA VAL A 255 8.43 -4.55 0.64
C VAL A 255 8.37 -3.09 1.06
N GLU A 256 7.88 -2.84 2.27
CA GLU A 256 7.78 -1.52 2.87
C GLU A 256 8.67 -1.44 4.12
N CYS A 257 9.83 -0.83 3.95
CA CYS A 257 10.86 -0.71 4.97
C CYS A 257 11.56 0.64 4.87
N ASP A 258 12.45 0.91 5.83
CA ASP A 258 13.03 2.23 6.06
C ASP A 258 14.29 2.52 5.24
N THR A 259 15.06 1.48 4.89
CA THR A 259 16.38 1.64 4.29
C THR A 259 16.61 0.72 3.09
N VAL A 260 17.60 1.09 2.26
CA VAL A 260 18.06 0.26 1.14
C VAL A 260 18.58 -1.11 1.61
N ASP A 261 19.25 -1.14 2.76
CA ASP A 261 19.75 -2.39 3.35
C ASP A 261 18.61 -3.29 3.80
N ASP A 262 17.58 -2.72 4.43
CA ASP A 262 16.38 -3.47 4.82
C ASP A 262 15.64 -4.03 3.59
N ALA A 263 15.56 -3.27 2.51
CA ALA A 263 14.95 -3.75 1.26
C ALA A 263 15.71 -4.94 0.67
N ALA A 264 17.05 -4.86 0.64
CA ALA A 264 17.91 -5.95 0.15
C ALA A 264 17.74 -7.22 0.97
N ARG A 265 17.81 -7.13 2.31
CA ARG A 265 17.64 -8.26 3.22
C ARG A 265 16.24 -8.87 3.16
N SER A 266 15.21 -8.02 3.03
CA SER A 266 13.83 -8.47 2.84
C SER A 266 13.69 -9.33 1.58
N LEU A 267 14.20 -8.85 0.45
CA LEU A 267 14.10 -9.59 -0.81
C LEU A 267 14.86 -10.93 -0.74
N GLU A 268 16.07 -10.94 -0.14
CA GLU A 268 16.85 -12.15 0.07
C GLU A 268 16.06 -13.17 0.90
N HIS A 269 15.52 -12.74 2.05
CA HIS A 269 14.76 -13.61 2.94
C HIS A 269 13.49 -14.19 2.28
N LEU A 270 12.67 -13.33 1.67
CA LEU A 270 11.43 -13.73 1.03
C LEU A 270 11.67 -14.67 -0.17
N SER A 271 12.70 -14.38 -0.97
CA SER A 271 13.09 -15.23 -2.09
C SER A 271 13.59 -16.60 -1.64
N ALA A 272 14.35 -16.66 -0.56
CA ALA A 272 14.82 -17.92 0.02
C ALA A 272 13.68 -18.79 0.57
N LEU A 273 12.62 -18.18 1.09
CA LEU A 273 11.43 -18.91 1.55
C LEU A 273 10.63 -19.45 0.36
N LYS A 274 10.37 -18.64 -0.66
CA LYS A 274 9.61 -19.04 -1.86
C LYS A 274 10.29 -20.18 -2.61
N SER A 275 11.62 -20.23 -2.68
CA SER A 275 12.37 -21.30 -3.37
C SER A 275 12.33 -22.66 -2.67
N ARG A 276 11.81 -22.75 -1.46
CA ARG A 276 11.73 -23.97 -0.64
C ARG A 276 10.33 -24.60 -0.62
N VAL A 277 9.39 -23.98 -1.28
CA VAL A 277 8.02 -24.49 -1.48
C VAL A 277 7.91 -25.05 -2.90
#